data_5d20b7de7354977065ca092bb217df99
#
_entry.id   5d20b7de7354977065ca092bb217df99
#
_cell.length_a   1.000
_cell.length_b   1.000
_cell.length_c   1.000
_cell.angle_alpha   90.00
_cell.angle_beta   90.00
_cell.angle_gamma   90.00
#
_symmetry.space_group_name_H-M   'P 1'
#
loop_
_entity.id
_entity.type
_entity.pdbx_description
1 polymer ?
#
loop_
_entity_poly.entity_id
_entity_poly.type
_entity_poly.pdbx_seq_one_letter_code
_entity_poly.pdbx_strand_id
1 'polypeptide(L)'
;MLDFPAHYSSTPSTQCLPPMRHPSLVSLSHDHHHGLALALRCRKQALGQLKPMGAAGLRERAKEFADFYRLNLIAHFRAEEEILFPLMRAAVPGSAALLDELLGQHEQLRQAVPQLDAGSGLAKLIFDLGDLLERHIRKEEREIFPLFEAHIDAPQAEMIGVELKKILGEGGGVSVNDKGLD
;
A
#
# COMPACT_ATOMS: atom_id res chain seq x y z
N MET A 1 -46.38 0.51 -49.89
CA MET A 1 -45.19 1.18 -49.32
C MET A 1 -45.46 1.28 -47.83
N LEU A 2 -45.02 0.30 -47.07
CA LEU A 2 -45.28 0.19 -45.62
C LEU A 2 -43.94 0.29 -44.90
N ASP A 3 -43.78 1.40 -44.16
CA ASP A 3 -42.62 1.68 -43.30
C ASP A 3 -42.68 0.76 -42.06
N PHE A 4 -41.61 0.02 -41.81
CA PHE A 4 -41.39 -0.66 -40.57
C PHE A 4 -40.47 0.16 -39.65
N PRO A 5 -40.85 0.46 -38.42
CA PRO A 5 -39.95 1.08 -37.47
C PRO A 5 -38.90 0.08 -36.93
N ALA A 6 -37.62 0.45 -37.04
CA ALA A 6 -36.52 -0.28 -36.46
C ALA A 6 -36.59 -0.24 -34.93
N HIS A 7 -36.81 -1.42 -34.29
CA HIS A 7 -36.69 -1.55 -32.86
C HIS A 7 -35.20 -1.53 -32.48
N TYR A 8 -34.76 -0.42 -31.94
CA TYR A 8 -33.43 -0.28 -31.31
C TYR A 8 -33.48 -0.96 -29.93
N SER A 9 -33.04 -2.20 -29.85
CA SER A 9 -32.88 -2.91 -28.59
C SER A 9 -31.62 -2.41 -27.91
N SER A 10 -31.75 -1.43 -27.02
CA SER A 10 -30.69 -1.00 -26.11
C SER A 10 -30.52 -2.07 -25.03
N THR A 11 -29.51 -2.94 -25.17
CA THR A 11 -29.06 -3.76 -24.06
C THR A 11 -28.43 -2.85 -23.00
N PRO A 12 -28.86 -2.92 -21.73
CA PRO A 12 -28.22 -2.17 -20.67
C PRO A 12 -26.80 -2.68 -20.51
N SER A 13 -25.81 -1.81 -20.72
CA SER A 13 -24.41 -2.09 -20.37
C SER A 13 -24.36 -2.32 -18.85
N THR A 14 -24.16 -3.56 -18.45
CA THR A 14 -23.83 -3.88 -17.08
C THR A 14 -22.53 -3.20 -16.77
N GLN A 15 -22.59 -2.04 -16.12
CA GLN A 15 -21.42 -1.39 -15.54
C GLN A 15 -20.89 -2.36 -14.47
N CYS A 16 -19.84 -3.09 -14.82
CA CYS A 16 -19.12 -3.92 -13.88
C CYS A 16 -18.46 -2.95 -12.88
N LEU A 17 -19.02 -2.85 -11.69
CA LEU A 17 -18.37 -2.15 -10.59
C LEU A 17 -16.99 -2.80 -10.39
N PRO A 18 -15.94 -2.03 -10.15
CA PRO A 18 -14.65 -2.62 -9.85
C PRO A 18 -14.81 -3.58 -8.67
N PRO A 19 -14.19 -4.75 -8.71
CA PRO A 19 -14.29 -5.71 -7.61
C PRO A 19 -13.90 -5.01 -6.31
N MET A 20 -14.80 -5.06 -5.33
CA MET A 20 -14.51 -4.51 -4.00
C MET A 20 -13.40 -5.35 -3.35
N ARG A 21 -12.43 -4.70 -2.74
CA ARG A 21 -11.36 -5.35 -1.98
C ARG A 21 -11.94 -6.35 -0.99
N HIS A 22 -11.38 -7.58 -0.94
CA HIS A 22 -11.82 -8.56 0.04
C HIS A 22 -11.68 -8.00 1.47
N PRO A 23 -12.69 -8.19 2.35
CA PRO A 23 -12.71 -7.61 3.71
C PRO A 23 -11.46 -7.94 4.54
N SER A 24 -10.83 -9.08 4.30
CA SER A 24 -9.59 -9.51 4.97
C SER A 24 -8.38 -8.63 4.65
N LEU A 25 -8.35 -7.99 3.46
CA LEU A 25 -7.25 -7.17 2.98
C LEU A 25 -7.48 -5.66 3.21
N VAL A 26 -8.67 -5.27 3.69
CA VAL A 26 -9.03 -3.84 3.83
C VAL A 26 -8.07 -3.09 4.75
N SER A 27 -7.62 -3.72 5.84
CA SER A 27 -6.68 -3.09 6.78
C SER A 27 -5.33 -2.79 6.12
N LEU A 28 -4.79 -3.72 5.31
CA LEU A 28 -3.56 -3.51 4.54
C LEU A 28 -3.76 -2.41 3.48
N SER A 29 -4.85 -2.46 2.70
CA SER A 29 -5.17 -1.41 1.72
C SER A 29 -5.36 -0.03 2.36
N HIS A 30 -5.84 0.06 3.58
CA HIS A 30 -5.94 1.32 4.30
C HIS A 30 -4.55 1.92 4.60
N ASP A 31 -3.60 1.10 5.08
CA ASP A 31 -2.21 1.52 5.27
C ASP A 31 -1.56 1.93 3.95
N HIS A 32 -1.84 1.20 2.86
CA HIS A 32 -1.41 1.53 1.51
C HIS A 32 -1.87 2.92 1.06
N HIS A 33 -3.11 3.30 1.36
CA HIS A 33 -3.60 4.63 1.04
C HIS A 33 -2.76 5.74 1.68
N HIS A 34 -2.45 5.60 2.98
CA HIS A 34 -1.58 6.53 3.69
C HIS A 34 -0.14 6.50 3.16
N GLY A 35 0.38 5.31 2.87
CA GLY A 35 1.72 5.11 2.28
C GLY A 35 1.86 5.79 0.92
N LEU A 36 0.88 5.65 0.02
CA LEU A 36 0.88 6.31 -1.29
C LEU A 36 0.84 7.84 -1.17
N ALA A 37 0.06 8.37 -0.23
CA ALA A 37 0.02 9.80 0.04
C ALA A 37 1.37 10.32 0.54
N LEU A 38 2.03 9.58 1.44
CA LEU A 38 3.38 9.91 1.92
C LEU A 38 4.41 9.82 0.80
N ALA A 39 4.40 8.75 0.01
CA ALA A 39 5.29 8.54 -1.13
C ALA A 39 5.24 9.72 -2.12
N LEU A 40 4.04 10.20 -2.43
CA LEU A 40 3.84 11.37 -3.28
C LEU A 40 4.44 12.64 -2.64
N ARG A 41 4.21 12.86 -1.33
CA ARG A 41 4.78 14.01 -0.61
C ARG A 41 6.30 13.96 -0.57
N CYS A 42 6.89 12.78 -0.38
CA CYS A 42 8.34 12.58 -0.39
C CYS A 42 8.95 13.01 -1.72
N ARG A 43 8.41 12.54 -2.83
CA ARG A 43 8.89 12.90 -4.17
C ARG A 43 8.74 14.40 -4.44
N LYS A 44 7.57 14.97 -4.14
CA LYS A 44 7.33 16.41 -4.32
C LYS A 44 8.25 17.28 -3.46
N GLN A 45 8.51 16.86 -2.21
CA GLN A 45 9.43 17.58 -1.32
C GLN A 45 10.85 17.56 -1.85
N ALA A 46 11.33 16.40 -2.29
CA ALA A 46 12.66 16.23 -2.87
C ALA A 46 12.88 17.11 -4.12
N LEU A 47 11.82 17.29 -4.91
CA LEU A 47 11.81 18.16 -6.10
C LEU A 47 11.59 19.65 -5.78
N GLY A 48 11.51 20.04 -4.50
CA GLY A 48 11.28 21.42 -4.09
C GLY A 48 9.87 21.96 -4.42
N GLN A 49 8.88 21.08 -4.55
CA GLN A 49 7.50 21.45 -4.91
C GLN A 49 6.58 21.64 -3.70
N LEU A 50 7.09 21.42 -2.48
CA LEU A 50 6.34 21.58 -1.23
C LEU A 50 7.04 22.53 -0.28
N LYS A 51 6.25 23.30 0.47
CA LYS A 51 6.73 24.13 1.59
C LYS A 51 6.72 23.31 2.90
N PRO A 52 7.63 23.63 3.85
CA PRO A 52 8.78 24.53 3.68
C PRO A 52 9.80 23.94 2.70
N MET A 53 10.44 24.82 1.93
CA MET A 53 11.44 24.42 0.95
C MET A 53 12.82 24.22 1.59
N GLY A 54 13.72 23.57 0.83
CA GLY A 54 15.12 23.39 1.26
C GLY A 54 15.28 22.43 2.43
N ALA A 55 16.34 22.60 3.20
CA ALA A 55 16.74 21.67 4.25
C ALA A 55 15.69 21.46 5.37
N ALA A 56 14.92 22.50 5.68
CA ALA A 56 13.85 22.40 6.70
C ALA A 56 12.75 21.44 6.26
N GLY A 57 12.21 21.60 5.05
CA GLY A 57 11.17 20.72 4.52
C GLY A 57 11.67 19.30 4.28
N LEU A 58 12.92 19.12 3.88
CA LEU A 58 13.51 17.79 3.76
C LEU A 58 13.59 17.07 5.11
N ARG A 59 14.00 17.74 6.18
CA ARG A 59 14.06 17.16 7.54
C ARG A 59 12.66 16.82 8.06
N GLU A 60 11.68 17.69 7.83
CA GLU A 60 10.29 17.42 8.20
C GLU A 60 9.76 16.17 7.50
N ARG A 61 10.03 16.04 6.21
CA ARG A 61 9.60 14.88 5.42
C ARG A 61 10.34 13.60 5.81
N ALA A 62 11.63 13.70 6.11
CA ALA A 62 12.40 12.56 6.62
C ALA A 62 11.81 12.04 7.94
N LYS A 63 11.50 12.96 8.86
CA LYS A 63 10.85 12.60 10.13
C LYS A 63 9.49 11.95 9.90
N GLU A 64 8.65 12.50 9.03
CA GLU A 64 7.33 11.93 8.71
C GLU A 64 7.45 10.51 8.16
N PHE A 65 8.43 10.26 7.26
CA PHE A 65 8.66 8.92 6.72
C PHE A 65 9.14 7.95 7.80
N ALA A 66 10.09 8.37 8.64
CA ALA A 66 10.59 7.54 9.74
C ALA A 66 9.48 7.22 10.77
N ASP A 67 8.62 8.19 11.09
CA ASP A 67 7.48 8.00 11.98
C ASP A 67 6.46 7.03 11.36
N PHE A 68 6.11 7.19 10.09
CA PHE A 68 5.20 6.28 9.39
C PHE A 68 5.76 4.86 9.31
N TYR A 69 7.05 4.72 9.01
CA TYR A 69 7.71 3.41 9.02
C TYR A 69 7.58 2.72 10.39
N ARG A 70 7.92 3.45 11.47
CA ARG A 70 7.90 2.89 12.82
C ARG A 70 6.50 2.54 13.31
N LEU A 71 5.53 3.41 13.02
CA LEU A 71 4.16 3.28 13.56
C LEU A 71 3.27 2.37 12.72
N ASN A 72 3.54 2.24 11.43
CA ASN A 72 2.67 1.51 10.50
C ASN A 72 3.43 0.39 9.77
N LEU A 73 4.53 0.71 9.04
CA LEU A 73 5.13 -0.25 8.12
C LEU A 73 5.79 -1.45 8.82
N ILE A 74 6.30 -1.31 10.04
CA ILE A 74 6.90 -2.44 10.77
C ILE A 74 5.84 -3.52 11.04
N ALA A 75 4.67 -3.16 11.55
CA ALA A 75 3.58 -4.10 11.79
C ALA A 75 2.98 -4.61 10.47
N HIS A 76 2.87 -3.75 9.47
CA HIS A 76 2.38 -4.06 8.15
C HIS A 76 3.24 -5.15 7.47
N PHE A 77 4.54 -4.92 7.34
CA PHE A 77 5.47 -5.90 6.77
C PHE A 77 5.49 -7.22 7.56
N ARG A 78 5.40 -7.13 8.89
CA ARG A 78 5.28 -8.33 9.72
C ARG A 78 4.02 -9.13 9.40
N ALA A 79 2.88 -8.47 9.24
CA ALA A 79 1.61 -9.11 8.90
C ALA A 79 1.69 -9.82 7.53
N GLU A 80 2.36 -9.22 6.56
CA GLU A 80 2.56 -9.81 5.24
C GLU A 80 3.55 -10.97 5.29
N GLU A 81 4.69 -10.79 5.91
CA GLU A 81 5.77 -11.79 5.97
C GLU A 81 5.42 -13.03 6.80
N GLU A 82 4.68 -12.85 7.89
CA GLU A 82 4.30 -13.95 8.78
C GLU A 82 3.00 -14.64 8.36
N ILE A 83 2.06 -13.93 7.72
CA ILE A 83 0.72 -14.46 7.44
C ILE A 83 0.42 -14.51 5.94
N LEU A 84 0.41 -13.36 5.25
CA LEU A 84 -0.08 -13.29 3.88
C LEU A 84 0.83 -14.00 2.87
N PHE A 85 2.13 -13.69 2.89
CA PHE A 85 3.08 -14.21 1.90
C PHE A 85 3.30 -15.73 2.02
N PRO A 86 3.40 -16.34 3.22
CA PRO A 86 3.45 -17.78 3.35
C PRO A 86 2.22 -18.49 2.78
N LEU A 87 1.02 -17.96 3.06
CA LEU A 87 -0.21 -18.47 2.47
C LEU A 87 -0.19 -18.39 0.94
N MET A 88 0.12 -17.21 0.40
CA MET A 88 0.17 -16.97 -1.04
C MET A 88 1.19 -17.90 -1.72
N ARG A 89 2.35 -18.10 -1.11
CA ARG A 89 3.38 -19.00 -1.63
C ARG A 89 2.91 -20.45 -1.69
N ALA A 90 2.11 -20.87 -0.72
CA ALA A 90 1.56 -22.23 -0.65
C ALA A 90 0.37 -22.44 -1.58
N ALA A 91 -0.52 -21.47 -1.69
CA ALA A 91 -1.81 -21.61 -2.34
C ALA A 91 -1.83 -21.11 -3.80
N VAL A 92 -0.92 -20.21 -4.18
CA VAL A 92 -0.94 -19.57 -5.51
C VAL A 92 0.27 -20.00 -6.35
N PRO A 93 0.08 -20.86 -7.36
CA PRO A 93 1.16 -21.31 -8.23
C PRO A 93 1.84 -20.13 -8.92
N GLY A 94 3.17 -20.11 -8.94
CA GLY A 94 3.95 -19.08 -9.62
C GLY A 94 4.11 -17.75 -8.86
N SER A 95 3.53 -17.59 -7.65
CA SER A 95 3.66 -16.37 -6.85
C SER A 95 5.06 -16.15 -6.27
N ALA A 96 5.91 -17.18 -6.19
CA ALA A 96 7.17 -17.15 -5.47
C ALA A 96 8.09 -15.98 -5.87
N ALA A 97 8.32 -15.78 -7.18
CA ALA A 97 9.20 -14.72 -7.67
C ALA A 97 8.68 -13.31 -7.32
N LEU A 98 7.35 -13.12 -7.39
CA LEU A 98 6.70 -11.86 -7.02
C LEU A 98 6.84 -11.58 -5.51
N LEU A 99 6.64 -12.61 -4.68
CA LEU A 99 6.81 -12.51 -3.23
C LEU A 99 8.27 -12.26 -2.83
N ASP A 100 9.23 -12.90 -3.50
CA ASP A 100 10.66 -12.66 -3.26
C ASP A 100 11.07 -11.24 -3.62
N GLU A 101 10.50 -10.66 -4.69
CA GLU A 101 10.70 -9.25 -5.03
C GLU A 101 10.17 -8.31 -3.95
N LEU A 102 8.95 -8.54 -3.44
CA LEU A 102 8.35 -7.73 -2.38
C LEU A 102 9.14 -7.83 -1.06
N LEU A 103 9.58 -9.02 -0.68
CA LEU A 103 10.47 -9.22 0.46
C LEU A 103 11.79 -8.45 0.30
N GLY A 104 12.35 -8.45 -0.91
CA GLY A 104 13.54 -7.66 -1.23
C GLY A 104 13.30 -6.15 -1.10
N GLN A 105 12.10 -5.66 -1.43
CA GLN A 105 11.72 -4.26 -1.25
C GLN A 105 11.52 -3.90 0.24
N HIS A 106 10.95 -4.79 1.06
CA HIS A 106 10.90 -4.62 2.51
C HIS A 106 12.30 -4.45 3.11
N GLU A 107 13.24 -5.30 2.68
CA GLU A 107 14.62 -5.22 3.16
C GLU A 107 15.30 -3.92 2.73
N GLN A 108 15.09 -3.47 1.50
CA GLN A 108 15.58 -2.17 1.02
C GLN A 108 15.04 -1.01 1.88
N LEU A 109 13.75 -1.03 2.23
CA LEU A 109 13.15 -0.03 3.11
C LEU A 109 13.75 -0.07 4.52
N ARG A 110 13.94 -1.29 5.10
CA ARG A 110 14.58 -1.47 6.41
C ARG A 110 16.00 -0.89 6.46
N GLN A 111 16.77 -1.07 5.38
CA GLN A 111 18.14 -0.59 5.29
C GLN A 111 18.25 0.93 5.02
N ALA A 112 17.28 1.48 4.27
CA ALA A 112 17.33 2.88 3.87
C ALA A 112 16.75 3.83 4.91
N VAL A 113 15.72 3.43 5.67
CA VAL A 113 15.06 4.32 6.66
C VAL A 113 16.03 4.85 7.72
N PRO A 114 16.93 4.07 8.33
CA PRO A 114 17.90 4.59 9.30
C PRO A 114 18.83 5.66 8.73
N GLN A 115 19.04 5.72 7.41
CA GLN A 115 19.90 6.70 6.76
C GLN A 115 19.26 8.10 6.70
N LEU A 116 17.96 8.23 6.98
CA LEU A 116 17.26 9.51 7.03
C LEU A 116 17.85 10.48 8.07
N ASP A 117 18.49 9.95 9.12
CA ASP A 117 19.15 10.74 10.17
C ASP A 117 20.55 11.24 9.76
N ALA A 118 21.16 10.68 8.72
CA ALA A 118 22.54 10.98 8.33
C ALA A 118 22.75 12.35 7.68
N GLY A 119 21.72 13.04 7.25
CA GLY A 119 21.72 14.44 6.81
C GLY A 119 22.32 14.73 5.44
N SER A 120 23.21 13.91 4.90
CA SER A 120 23.79 14.09 3.56
C SER A 120 22.96 13.38 2.49
N GLY A 121 22.77 14.04 1.34
CA GLY A 121 21.99 13.45 0.24
C GLY A 121 20.52 13.25 0.52
N LEU A 122 19.97 13.91 1.54
CA LEU A 122 18.63 13.70 2.06
C LEU A 122 17.53 13.84 1.00
N ALA A 123 17.66 14.78 0.06
CA ALA A 123 16.71 14.96 -1.01
C ALA A 123 16.60 13.70 -1.90
N LYS A 124 17.75 13.15 -2.29
CA LYS A 124 17.78 11.92 -3.08
C LYS A 124 17.22 10.74 -2.29
N LEU A 125 17.61 10.57 -1.05
CA LEU A 125 17.14 9.48 -0.20
C LEU A 125 15.62 9.52 0.00
N ILE A 126 15.05 10.69 0.29
CA ILE A 126 13.59 10.86 0.43
C ILE A 126 12.87 10.56 -0.89
N PHE A 127 13.44 10.97 -2.03
CA PHE A 127 12.89 10.66 -3.34
C PHE A 127 12.87 9.15 -3.58
N ASP A 128 14.01 8.48 -3.38
CA ASP A 128 14.18 7.04 -3.60
C ASP A 128 13.26 6.22 -2.68
N LEU A 129 13.15 6.60 -1.40
CA LEU A 129 12.22 5.95 -0.46
C LEU A 129 10.76 6.13 -0.87
N GLY A 130 10.37 7.33 -1.32
CA GLY A 130 9.02 7.56 -1.82
C GLY A 130 8.72 6.75 -3.08
N ASP A 131 9.68 6.67 -4.00
CA ASP A 131 9.54 5.88 -5.23
C ASP A 131 9.46 4.37 -4.93
N LEU A 132 10.31 3.86 -4.04
CA LEU A 132 10.31 2.46 -3.62
C LEU A 132 8.99 2.09 -2.95
N LEU A 133 8.51 2.89 -2.00
CA LEU A 133 7.26 2.64 -1.30
C LEU A 133 6.06 2.65 -2.26
N GLU A 134 6.02 3.60 -3.21
CA GLU A 134 4.94 3.62 -4.22
C GLU A 134 4.95 2.37 -5.09
N ARG A 135 6.12 1.98 -5.62
CA ARG A 135 6.23 0.78 -6.47
C ARG A 135 5.83 -0.48 -5.72
N HIS A 136 6.26 -0.62 -4.48
CA HIS A 136 5.91 -1.71 -3.58
C HIS A 136 4.40 -1.83 -3.40
N ILE A 137 3.75 -0.79 -2.88
CA ILE A 137 2.30 -0.78 -2.66
C ILE A 137 1.52 -1.06 -3.94
N ARG A 138 1.92 -0.43 -5.07
CA ARG A 138 1.21 -0.65 -6.32
C ARG A 138 1.34 -2.08 -6.85
N LYS A 139 2.44 -2.73 -6.57
CA LYS A 139 2.64 -4.13 -6.94
C LYS A 139 1.72 -5.04 -6.13
N GLU A 140 1.58 -4.81 -4.85
CA GLU A 140 0.66 -5.57 -4.00
C GLU A 140 -0.80 -5.34 -4.39
N GLU A 141 -1.21 -4.10 -4.54
CA GLU A 141 -2.58 -3.75 -4.91
C GLU A 141 -3.00 -4.28 -6.29
N ARG A 142 -2.05 -4.39 -7.23
CA ARG A 142 -2.34 -4.77 -8.62
C ARG A 142 -2.08 -6.24 -8.93
N GLU A 143 -1.23 -6.89 -8.16
CA GLU A 143 -0.80 -8.26 -8.43
C GLU A 143 -1.13 -9.21 -7.27
N ILE A 144 -0.65 -8.94 -6.04
CA ILE A 144 -0.84 -9.84 -4.89
C ILE A 144 -2.29 -9.92 -4.47
N PHE A 145 -2.94 -8.79 -4.25
CA PHE A 145 -4.30 -8.78 -3.74
C PHE A 145 -5.32 -9.39 -4.72
N PRO A 146 -5.26 -9.10 -6.04
CA PRO A 146 -6.09 -9.83 -7.00
C PRO A 146 -5.81 -11.34 -7.06
N LEU A 147 -4.55 -11.76 -6.92
CA LEU A 147 -4.21 -13.18 -6.83
C LEU A 147 -4.79 -13.84 -5.57
N PHE A 148 -4.72 -13.16 -4.43
CA PHE A 148 -5.39 -13.61 -3.20
C PHE A 148 -6.90 -13.80 -3.41
N GLU A 149 -7.55 -12.77 -3.96
CA GLU A 149 -9.00 -12.76 -4.22
C GLU A 149 -9.42 -13.85 -5.23
N ALA A 150 -8.55 -14.25 -6.14
CA ALA A 150 -8.82 -15.26 -7.15
C ALA A 150 -8.58 -16.70 -6.67
N HIS A 151 -7.69 -16.94 -5.69
CA HIS A 151 -7.23 -18.28 -5.35
C HIS A 151 -7.55 -18.71 -3.91
N ILE A 152 -7.80 -17.77 -3.01
CA ILE A 152 -8.08 -18.10 -1.60
C ILE A 152 -9.58 -18.15 -1.39
N ASP A 153 -10.08 -19.26 -0.85
CA ASP A 153 -11.50 -19.42 -0.57
C ASP A 153 -11.95 -18.53 0.61
N ALA A 154 -13.25 -18.27 0.69
CA ALA A 154 -13.82 -17.35 1.67
C ALA A 154 -13.53 -17.76 3.12
N PRO A 155 -13.67 -19.04 3.56
CA PRO A 155 -13.33 -19.43 4.92
C PRO A 155 -11.87 -19.21 5.27
N GLN A 156 -10.95 -19.52 4.36
CA GLN A 156 -9.51 -19.31 4.54
C GLN A 156 -9.19 -17.81 4.58
N ALA A 157 -9.79 -17.03 3.69
CA ALA A 157 -9.61 -15.58 3.66
C ALA A 157 -10.09 -14.91 4.97
N GLU A 158 -11.24 -15.35 5.52
CA GLU A 158 -11.73 -14.83 6.81
C GLU A 158 -10.76 -15.12 7.97
N MET A 159 -10.23 -16.35 8.05
CA MET A 159 -9.22 -16.71 9.06
C MET A 159 -7.98 -15.82 8.95
N ILE A 160 -7.45 -15.65 7.75
CA ILE A 160 -6.31 -14.78 7.48
C ILE A 160 -6.61 -13.33 7.89
N GLY A 161 -7.79 -12.82 7.58
CA GLY A 161 -8.22 -11.47 7.97
C GLY A 161 -8.21 -11.25 9.48
N VAL A 162 -8.52 -12.28 10.27
CA VAL A 162 -8.43 -12.21 11.75
C VAL A 162 -6.96 -12.12 12.19
N GLU A 163 -6.08 -12.95 11.64
CA GLU A 163 -4.66 -12.96 12.01
C GLU A 163 -3.95 -11.67 11.59
N LEU A 164 -4.22 -11.16 10.38
CA LEU A 164 -3.70 -9.87 9.93
C LEU A 164 -4.10 -8.73 10.88
N LYS A 165 -5.38 -8.68 11.29
CA LYS A 165 -5.87 -7.65 12.22
C LYS A 165 -5.22 -7.71 13.59
N LYS A 166 -4.88 -8.90 14.10
CA LYS A 166 -4.16 -9.02 15.37
C LYS A 166 -2.80 -8.34 15.29
N ILE A 167 -2.00 -8.66 14.27
CA ILE A 167 -0.66 -8.07 14.10
C ILE A 167 -0.75 -6.55 13.88
N LEU A 168 -1.65 -6.10 13.01
CA LEU A 168 -1.84 -4.67 12.71
C LEU A 168 -2.38 -3.89 13.92
N GLY A 169 -3.25 -4.49 14.72
CA GLY A 169 -3.79 -3.89 15.96
C GLY A 169 -2.76 -3.77 17.08
N GLU A 170 -1.79 -4.69 17.17
CA GLU A 170 -0.67 -4.61 18.11
C GLU A 170 0.30 -3.45 17.80
N GLY A 171 0.42 -3.06 16.51
CA GLY A 171 1.26 -1.92 16.07
C GLY A 171 0.59 -0.57 16.17
N GLY A 172 -0.75 -0.51 16.16
CA GLY A 172 -1.56 0.71 16.03
C GLY A 172 -1.99 1.36 17.35
N GLY A 173 -1.09 1.58 18.26
CA GLY A 173 -1.38 2.21 19.58
C GLY A 173 -1.34 3.74 19.61
N VAL A 174 -1.54 4.46 18.48
CA VAL A 174 -1.78 5.92 18.53
C VAL A 174 -2.81 6.32 17.47
N SER A 175 -4.06 6.38 17.90
CA SER A 175 -5.09 7.12 17.16
C SER A 175 -4.64 8.59 17.07
N VAL A 176 -4.24 9.03 15.88
CA VAL A 176 -4.12 10.46 15.63
C VAL A 176 -5.53 11.03 15.60
N ASN A 177 -5.89 11.69 16.71
CA ASN A 177 -7.11 12.44 16.84
C ASN A 177 -7.20 13.45 15.68
N ASP A 178 -8.09 13.19 14.76
CA ASP A 178 -8.56 14.17 13.77
C ASP A 178 -9.31 15.27 14.53
N LYS A 179 -8.57 16.26 15.03
CA LYS A 179 -9.19 17.48 15.51
C LYS A 179 -9.37 18.40 14.33
N GLY A 180 -10.65 18.52 14.00
CA GLY A 180 -11.23 19.34 12.96
C GLY A 180 -10.56 20.70 12.75
N LEU A 181 -10.54 21.05 11.51
CA LEU A 181 -10.40 22.40 11.01
C LEU A 181 -11.74 23.12 11.25
N ASP A 182 -11.74 24.06 12.21
CA ASP A 182 -12.62 25.22 12.21
C ASP A 182 -11.92 26.37 11.49
#